data_0df5b1471f370fa0f44af97ec93e834f
#
_entry.id   0df5b1471f370fa0f44af97ec93e834f
#
_cell.length_a   1.000
_cell.length_b   1.000
_cell.length_c   1.000
_cell.angle_alpha   90.00
_cell.angle_beta   90.00
_cell.angle_gamma   90.00
#
_symmetry.space_group_name_H-M   'P 1'
#
loop_
_entity.id
_entity.type
_entity.pdbx_description
1 polymer ?
#
loop_
_entity_poly.entity_id
_entity_poly.type
_entity_poly.pdbx_seq_one_letter_code
_entity_poly.pdbx_strand_id
1 'polypeptide(L)'
;AFGPSGREDAVRETIAEIAGAYIDDVTTDALGNLICRKKGAKNGKKLLFAAHMDSIGVVATYIEDKGFIRFSQIGGLYVGDLLNIQVKFANGTRGVISYEEKTPLKDLTLDNLFIDIGAKDAEEARKLVQIGDFAVYEAPRFEQNGVLCGPYLDNRIGCVTLLLMMEQLADKEIENDLYFVFTAQEEVGLRGAGAAAFAVEPDAAI
;
A
#
# COMPACT_ATOMS: atom_id res chain seq x y z
N ALA A 1 4.51 7.09 3.38
CA ALA A 1 5.39 6.43 2.39
C ALA A 1 4.58 5.97 1.18
N PHE A 2 5.17 6.00 -0.01
CA PHE A 2 4.63 5.42 -1.24
C PHE A 2 4.66 3.90 -1.15
N GLY A 3 3.58 3.20 -1.55
CA GLY A 3 3.53 1.74 -1.42
C GLY A 3 2.25 1.12 -1.95
N PRO A 4 1.92 1.25 -3.25
CA PRO A 4 0.87 0.43 -3.85
C PRO A 4 1.33 -1.03 -3.95
N SER A 5 0.38 -1.96 -4.09
CA SER A 5 0.69 -3.40 -4.19
C SER A 5 1.77 -3.69 -5.23
N GLY A 6 2.81 -4.42 -4.82
CA GLY A 6 3.98 -4.73 -5.64
C GLY A 6 5.06 -3.64 -5.68
N ARG A 7 4.89 -2.55 -4.92
CA ARG A 7 5.86 -1.45 -4.74
C ARG A 7 5.89 -0.96 -3.29
N GLU A 8 5.93 -1.88 -2.35
CA GLU A 8 5.84 -1.61 -0.91
C GLU A 8 7.18 -1.22 -0.28
N ASP A 9 8.29 -1.19 -1.02
CA ASP A 9 9.65 -1.02 -0.47
C ASP A 9 9.77 0.17 0.49
N ALA A 10 9.31 1.35 0.09
CA ALA A 10 9.42 2.54 0.92
C ALA A 10 8.58 2.47 2.23
N VAL A 11 7.46 1.75 2.21
CA VAL A 11 6.66 1.51 3.41
C VAL A 11 7.32 0.49 4.29
N ARG A 12 7.80 -0.61 3.71
CA ARG A 12 8.51 -1.67 4.42
C ARG A 12 9.74 -1.12 5.13
N GLU A 13 10.54 -0.31 4.45
CA GLU A 13 11.71 0.34 5.05
C GLU A 13 11.33 1.23 6.24
N THR A 14 10.28 2.06 6.07
CA THR A 14 9.77 2.90 7.17
C THR A 14 9.31 2.06 8.37
N ILE A 15 8.57 0.97 8.13
CA ILE A 15 8.10 0.08 9.19
C ILE A 15 9.28 -0.65 9.84
N ALA A 16 10.24 -1.15 9.06
CA ALA A 16 11.41 -1.86 9.56
C ALA A 16 12.29 -0.96 10.45
N GLU A 17 12.48 0.31 10.07
CA GLU A 17 13.20 1.29 10.89
C GLU A 17 12.53 1.48 12.25
N ILE A 18 11.20 1.66 12.28
CA ILE A 18 10.45 1.82 13.53
C ILE A 18 10.47 0.54 14.37
N ALA A 19 10.20 -0.61 13.73
CA ALA A 19 10.14 -1.91 14.40
C ALA A 19 11.50 -2.30 15.02
N GLY A 20 12.61 -1.99 14.36
CA GLY A 20 13.98 -2.26 14.83
C GLY A 20 14.35 -1.57 16.14
N ALA A 21 13.60 -0.54 16.55
CA ALA A 21 13.75 0.06 17.88
C ALA A 21 13.23 -0.83 19.02
N TYR A 22 12.39 -1.82 18.70
CA TYR A 22 11.68 -2.63 19.69
C TYR A 22 11.95 -4.14 19.57
N ILE A 23 12.36 -4.61 18.39
CA ILE A 23 12.53 -6.04 18.06
C ILE A 23 13.77 -6.22 17.18
N ASP A 24 14.66 -7.13 17.58
CA ASP A 24 15.91 -7.41 16.86
C ASP A 24 15.75 -8.39 15.69
N ASP A 25 14.76 -9.29 15.76
CA ASP A 25 14.53 -10.32 14.74
C ASP A 25 13.52 -9.79 13.68
N VAL A 26 14.07 -9.07 12.70
CA VAL A 26 13.32 -8.43 11.59
C VAL A 26 13.82 -9.00 10.27
N THR A 27 12.93 -9.62 9.50
CA THR A 27 13.26 -10.27 8.22
C THR A 27 12.27 -9.88 7.14
N THR A 28 12.71 -9.96 5.88
CA THR A 28 11.83 -9.78 4.71
C THR A 28 11.84 -11.08 3.91
N ASP A 29 10.66 -11.60 3.61
CA ASP A 29 10.54 -12.80 2.78
C ASP A 29 10.63 -12.48 1.26
N ALA A 30 10.60 -13.53 0.42
CA ALA A 30 10.72 -13.40 -1.03
C ALA A 30 9.56 -12.64 -1.69
N LEU A 31 8.37 -12.57 -1.06
CA LEU A 31 7.23 -11.83 -1.58
C LEU A 31 7.24 -10.36 -1.13
N GLY A 32 8.10 -10.02 -0.17
CA GLY A 32 8.23 -8.68 0.37
C GLY A 32 7.47 -8.45 1.68
N ASN A 33 6.93 -9.49 2.32
CA ASN A 33 6.39 -9.36 3.67
C ASN A 33 7.51 -8.99 4.65
N LEU A 34 7.24 -8.05 5.56
CA LEU A 34 8.12 -7.78 6.68
C LEU A 34 7.64 -8.60 7.89
N ILE A 35 8.51 -9.44 8.43
CA ILE A 35 8.22 -10.33 9.55
C ILE A 35 9.10 -9.93 10.71
N CYS A 36 8.48 -9.49 11.80
CA CYS A 36 9.15 -9.12 13.05
C CYS A 36 8.77 -10.13 14.11
N ARG A 37 9.77 -10.79 14.72
CA ARG A 37 9.54 -11.83 15.73
C ARG A 37 10.03 -11.37 17.10
N LYS A 38 9.15 -11.43 18.08
CA LYS A 38 9.51 -11.40 19.49
C LYS A 38 9.48 -12.82 20.03
N LYS A 39 10.67 -13.32 20.40
CA LYS A 39 10.83 -14.68 20.90
C LYS A 39 10.26 -14.80 22.32
N GLY A 40 9.44 -15.82 22.52
CA GLY A 40 8.89 -16.21 23.81
C GLY A 40 9.74 -17.22 24.57
N ALA A 41 9.18 -17.73 25.64
CA ALA A 41 9.78 -18.81 26.44
C ALA A 41 9.89 -20.11 25.60
N LYS A 42 10.75 -21.01 26.06
CA LYS A 42 10.90 -22.32 25.42
C LYS A 42 9.57 -23.10 25.46
N ASN A 43 9.14 -23.61 24.32
CA ASN A 43 7.89 -24.34 24.12
C ASN A 43 6.60 -23.48 24.14
N GLY A 44 6.71 -22.17 23.97
CA GLY A 44 5.55 -21.31 23.71
C GLY A 44 4.90 -21.58 22.36
N LYS A 45 3.67 -21.13 22.19
CA LYS A 45 2.94 -21.15 20.90
C LYS A 45 3.42 -20.05 19.99
N LYS A 46 3.25 -20.23 18.68
CA LYS A 46 3.45 -19.18 17.69
C LYS A 46 2.14 -18.44 17.46
N LEU A 47 2.11 -17.16 17.80
CA LEU A 47 0.96 -16.29 17.56
C LEU A 47 1.33 -15.27 16.48
N LEU A 48 0.53 -15.20 15.42
CA LEU A 48 0.75 -14.31 14.29
C LEU A 48 -0.28 -13.19 14.29
N PHE A 49 0.19 -11.95 14.19
CA PHE A 49 -0.62 -10.75 14.03
C PHE A 49 -0.27 -10.13 12.68
N ALA A 50 -1.26 -9.96 11.80
CA ALA A 50 -1.04 -9.47 10.45
C ALA A 50 -1.78 -8.17 10.16
N ALA A 51 -1.12 -7.30 9.40
CA ALA A 51 -1.73 -6.14 8.77
C ALA A 51 -1.05 -5.90 7.42
N HIS A 52 -1.81 -5.52 6.39
CA HIS A 52 -1.17 -5.24 5.11
C HIS A 52 -0.61 -3.82 5.03
N MET A 53 0.55 -3.71 4.39
CA MET A 53 1.25 -2.44 4.21
C MET A 53 1.06 -1.82 2.83
N ASP A 54 0.54 -2.57 1.88
CA ASP A 54 0.23 -2.07 0.55
C ASP A 54 -1.05 -1.24 0.51
N SER A 55 -1.25 -0.58 -0.58
CA SER A 55 -2.44 0.22 -0.85
C SER A 55 -2.91 0.03 -2.28
N ILE A 56 -4.17 0.37 -2.54
CA ILE A 56 -4.69 0.56 -3.88
C ILE A 56 -3.91 1.63 -4.62
N GLY A 57 -3.97 1.59 -5.95
CA GLY A 57 -3.32 2.56 -6.82
C GLY A 57 -3.64 2.32 -8.28
N VAL A 58 -2.87 2.94 -9.15
CA VAL A 58 -2.97 2.79 -10.61
C VAL A 58 -1.59 2.61 -11.23
N VAL A 59 -1.53 1.97 -12.40
CA VAL A 59 -0.32 1.82 -13.20
C VAL A 59 -0.53 2.39 -14.60
N ALA A 60 0.41 3.21 -15.07
CA ALA A 60 0.38 3.77 -16.42
C ALA A 60 0.53 2.68 -17.47
N THR A 61 -0.41 2.61 -18.43
CA THR A 61 -0.43 1.56 -19.47
C THR A 61 -0.19 2.10 -20.87
N TYR A 62 -0.53 3.36 -21.12
CA TYR A 62 -0.34 4.01 -22.43
C TYR A 62 -0.27 5.53 -22.27
N ILE A 63 0.47 6.19 -23.15
CA ILE A 63 0.56 7.66 -23.22
C ILE A 63 0.04 8.10 -24.59
N GLU A 64 -1.04 8.86 -24.56
CA GLU A 64 -1.70 9.38 -25.76
C GLU A 64 -0.90 10.52 -26.41
N ASP A 65 -1.12 10.77 -27.70
CA ASP A 65 -0.45 11.85 -28.46
C ASP A 65 -0.65 13.23 -27.81
N LYS A 66 -1.78 13.42 -27.13
CA LYS A 66 -2.11 14.66 -26.40
C LYS A 66 -1.49 14.75 -25.01
N GLY A 67 -0.70 13.77 -24.60
CA GLY A 67 -0.03 13.75 -23.29
C GLY A 67 -0.86 13.15 -22.16
N PHE A 68 -2.09 12.72 -22.38
CA PHE A 68 -2.89 12.02 -21.37
C PHE A 68 -2.38 10.60 -21.15
N ILE A 69 -2.48 10.12 -19.90
CA ILE A 69 -1.96 8.80 -19.49
C ILE A 69 -3.14 7.87 -19.24
N ARG A 70 -3.22 6.79 -20.01
CA ARG A 70 -4.15 5.68 -19.71
C ARG A 70 -3.52 4.80 -18.64
N PHE A 71 -4.37 4.18 -17.82
CA PHE A 71 -3.93 3.41 -16.66
C PHE A 71 -4.80 2.18 -16.43
N SER A 72 -4.25 1.23 -15.70
CA SER A 72 -5.00 0.12 -15.10
C SER A 72 -5.02 0.25 -13.58
N GLN A 73 -6.02 -0.34 -12.97
CA GLN A 73 -6.16 -0.37 -11.52
C GLN A 73 -5.18 -1.34 -10.86
N ILE A 74 -4.80 -1.01 -9.63
CA ILE A 74 -4.11 -1.89 -8.68
C ILE A 74 -5.01 -1.99 -7.46
N GLY A 75 -5.49 -3.19 -7.15
CA GLY A 75 -6.52 -3.41 -6.13
C GLY A 75 -7.93 -3.09 -6.62
N GLY A 76 -8.87 -3.04 -5.71
CA GLY A 76 -10.29 -2.79 -5.97
C GLY A 76 -10.60 -1.31 -6.10
N LEU A 77 -10.97 -0.84 -7.30
CA LEU A 77 -11.32 0.56 -7.56
C LEU A 77 -12.71 0.67 -8.17
N TYR A 78 -13.49 1.65 -7.73
CA TYR A 78 -14.77 2.00 -8.33
C TYR A 78 -14.62 3.24 -9.21
N VAL A 79 -15.03 3.15 -10.47
CA VAL A 79 -14.87 4.23 -11.47
C VAL A 79 -15.43 5.58 -10.98
N GLY A 80 -16.59 5.55 -10.28
CA GLY A 80 -17.20 6.77 -9.75
C GLY A 80 -16.36 7.50 -8.71
N ASP A 81 -15.56 6.76 -7.95
CA ASP A 81 -14.71 7.32 -6.91
C ASP A 81 -13.40 7.91 -7.45
N LEU A 82 -13.08 7.61 -8.72
CA LEU A 82 -11.86 8.06 -9.37
C LEU A 82 -11.95 9.46 -9.99
N LEU A 83 -13.17 9.96 -10.22
CA LEU A 83 -13.35 11.22 -10.94
C LEU A 83 -12.81 12.41 -10.16
N ASN A 84 -11.95 13.18 -10.81
CA ASN A 84 -11.27 14.37 -10.25
C ASN A 84 -10.33 14.08 -9.06
N ILE A 85 -9.96 12.81 -8.85
CA ILE A 85 -8.99 12.45 -7.83
C ILE A 85 -7.58 12.85 -8.29
N GLN A 86 -6.83 13.45 -7.38
CA GLN A 86 -5.42 13.72 -7.56
C GLN A 86 -4.61 12.44 -7.35
N VAL A 87 -3.63 12.22 -8.21
CA VAL A 87 -2.69 11.10 -8.09
C VAL A 87 -1.25 11.61 -8.08
N LYS A 88 -0.38 10.82 -7.47
CA LYS A 88 1.05 11.10 -7.40
C LYS A 88 1.83 9.86 -7.79
N PHE A 89 2.67 9.98 -8.80
CA PHE A 89 3.63 8.97 -9.20
C PHE A 89 4.81 8.88 -8.23
N ALA A 90 5.52 7.75 -8.27
CA ALA A 90 6.67 7.50 -7.39
C ALA A 90 7.76 8.57 -7.48
N ASN A 91 7.98 9.14 -8.67
CA ASN A 91 8.95 10.21 -8.92
C ASN A 91 8.49 11.60 -8.48
N GLY A 92 7.27 11.71 -7.93
CA GLY A 92 6.69 12.97 -7.46
C GLY A 92 5.81 13.69 -8.48
N THR A 93 5.74 13.25 -9.73
CA THR A 93 4.81 13.81 -10.74
C THR A 93 3.38 13.66 -10.27
N ARG A 94 2.59 14.73 -10.38
CA ARG A 94 1.18 14.76 -10.01
C ARG A 94 0.29 14.84 -11.23
N GLY A 95 -0.90 14.30 -11.10
CA GLY A 95 -1.94 14.40 -12.12
C GLY A 95 -3.33 14.33 -11.51
N VAL A 96 -4.32 14.54 -12.36
CA VAL A 96 -5.74 14.43 -12.00
C VAL A 96 -6.39 13.40 -12.89
N ILE A 97 -7.16 12.48 -12.31
CA ILE A 97 -7.96 11.54 -13.10
C ILE A 97 -9.17 12.28 -13.66
N SER A 98 -9.34 12.21 -14.98
CA SER A 98 -10.46 12.76 -15.70
C SER A 98 -11.06 11.71 -16.63
N TYR A 99 -12.07 12.08 -17.40
CA TYR A 99 -12.78 11.16 -18.29
C TYR A 99 -13.11 11.80 -19.63
N GLU A 100 -13.43 10.97 -20.60
CA GLU A 100 -13.84 11.41 -21.93
C GLU A 100 -15.21 12.08 -21.89
N GLU A 101 -15.27 13.39 -22.15
CA GLU A 101 -16.47 14.23 -22.01
C GLU A 101 -17.72 13.72 -22.76
N LYS A 102 -17.53 12.94 -23.81
CA LYS A 102 -18.65 12.40 -24.63
C LYS A 102 -19.29 11.17 -24.00
N THR A 103 -18.68 10.56 -22.99
CA THR A 103 -19.21 9.36 -22.33
C THR A 103 -20.13 9.77 -21.18
N PRO A 104 -21.40 9.37 -21.17
CA PRO A 104 -22.30 9.63 -20.05
C PRO A 104 -21.75 9.02 -18.76
N LEU A 105 -21.88 9.71 -17.63
CA LEU A 105 -21.34 9.26 -16.32
C LEU A 105 -21.77 7.83 -15.94
N LYS A 106 -23.00 7.44 -16.26
CA LYS A 106 -23.54 6.10 -15.96
C LYS A 106 -22.92 4.97 -16.79
N ASP A 107 -22.26 5.32 -17.90
CA ASP A 107 -21.67 4.38 -18.86
C ASP A 107 -20.13 4.38 -18.78
N LEU A 108 -19.56 5.13 -17.82
CA LEU A 108 -18.11 5.20 -17.63
C LEU A 108 -17.54 3.85 -17.18
N THR A 109 -16.47 3.47 -17.86
CA THR A 109 -15.60 2.36 -17.50
C THR A 109 -14.18 2.89 -17.26
N LEU A 110 -13.30 2.05 -16.76
CA LEU A 110 -11.89 2.42 -16.54
C LEU A 110 -11.22 2.89 -17.85
N ASP A 111 -11.60 2.30 -18.97
CA ASP A 111 -11.05 2.63 -20.31
C ASP A 111 -11.40 4.05 -20.78
N ASN A 112 -12.43 4.67 -20.21
CA ASN A 112 -12.81 6.05 -20.49
C ASN A 112 -12.04 7.07 -19.64
N LEU A 113 -11.29 6.61 -18.64
CA LEU A 113 -10.53 7.46 -17.73
C LEU A 113 -9.12 7.68 -18.26
N PHE A 114 -8.55 8.81 -17.89
CA PHE A 114 -7.15 9.14 -18.12
C PHE A 114 -6.62 10.01 -16.99
N ILE A 115 -5.30 10.04 -16.84
CA ILE A 115 -4.61 10.97 -15.93
C ILE A 115 -4.08 12.13 -16.76
N ASP A 116 -4.45 13.33 -16.39
CA ASP A 116 -3.89 14.59 -16.91
C ASP A 116 -2.78 15.07 -15.97
N ILE A 117 -1.54 15.11 -16.47
CA ILE A 117 -0.36 15.62 -15.77
C ILE A 117 0.05 17.03 -16.24
N GLY A 118 -0.76 17.67 -17.08
CA GLY A 118 -0.47 19.00 -17.64
C GLY A 118 0.54 18.99 -18.80
N ALA A 119 0.86 17.83 -19.36
CA ALA A 119 1.74 17.73 -20.52
C ALA A 119 1.00 18.12 -21.80
N LYS A 120 1.66 18.88 -22.68
CA LYS A 120 1.03 19.35 -23.95
C LYS A 120 0.99 18.28 -25.05
N ASP A 121 1.85 17.27 -24.96
CA ASP A 121 1.98 16.18 -25.93
C ASP A 121 2.63 14.93 -25.30
N ALA A 122 2.67 13.84 -26.07
CA ALA A 122 3.27 12.59 -25.63
C ALA A 122 4.76 12.68 -25.33
N GLU A 123 5.51 13.55 -26.02
CA GLU A 123 6.95 13.69 -25.81
C GLU A 123 7.23 14.30 -24.42
N GLU A 124 6.48 15.35 -24.07
CA GLU A 124 6.58 15.96 -22.75
C GLU A 124 6.10 15.01 -21.65
N ALA A 125 4.99 14.29 -21.86
CA ALA A 125 4.50 13.32 -20.90
C ALA A 125 5.51 12.20 -20.61
N ARG A 126 6.16 11.66 -21.65
CA ARG A 126 7.21 10.61 -21.52
C ARG A 126 8.47 11.05 -20.77
N LYS A 127 8.72 12.35 -20.65
CA LYS A 127 9.81 12.85 -19.79
C LYS A 127 9.48 12.79 -18.31
N LEU A 128 8.20 12.74 -17.97
CA LEU A 128 7.67 12.78 -16.61
C LEU A 128 7.18 11.41 -16.13
N VAL A 129 6.55 10.62 -17.00
CA VAL A 129 5.95 9.32 -16.66
C VAL A 129 6.29 8.29 -17.74
N GLN A 130 6.61 7.08 -17.31
CA GLN A 130 6.85 5.92 -18.17
C GLN A 130 5.68 4.93 -18.08
N ILE A 131 5.47 4.13 -19.13
CA ILE A 131 4.57 2.97 -19.06
C ILE A 131 5.12 2.01 -18.00
N GLY A 132 4.24 1.57 -17.10
CA GLY A 132 4.61 0.75 -15.94
C GLY A 132 4.90 1.55 -14.68
N ASP A 133 4.89 2.90 -14.73
CA ASP A 133 4.97 3.71 -13.52
C ASP A 133 3.69 3.63 -12.70
N PHE A 134 3.86 3.52 -11.40
CA PHE A 134 2.78 3.44 -10.43
C PHE A 134 2.44 4.82 -9.88
N ALA A 135 1.16 5.06 -9.67
CA ALA A 135 0.68 6.23 -8.95
C ALA A 135 -0.30 5.84 -7.86
N VAL A 136 -0.34 6.65 -6.82
CA VAL A 136 -1.24 6.51 -5.67
C VAL A 136 -2.09 7.76 -5.53
N TYR A 137 -3.23 7.66 -4.84
CA TYR A 137 -4.10 8.82 -4.58
C TYR A 137 -3.42 9.81 -3.66
N GLU A 138 -3.54 11.08 -3.97
CA GLU A 138 -3.09 12.17 -3.11
C GLU A 138 -4.32 12.92 -2.59
N ALA A 139 -4.56 12.81 -1.27
CA ALA A 139 -5.66 13.50 -0.61
C ALA A 139 -5.16 14.17 0.69
N PRO A 140 -5.79 15.26 1.13
CA PRO A 140 -5.45 15.88 2.38
C PRO A 140 -5.70 14.94 3.56
N ARG A 141 -4.89 15.10 4.60
CA ARG A 141 -5.08 14.45 5.90
C ARG A 141 -5.53 15.50 6.88
N PHE A 142 -6.53 15.21 7.67
CA PHE A 142 -7.01 16.11 8.71
C PHE A 142 -7.59 15.32 9.89
N GLU A 143 -7.56 15.96 11.04
CA GLU A 143 -8.25 15.50 12.24
C GLU A 143 -9.38 16.46 12.57
N GLN A 144 -10.56 15.94 12.83
CA GLN A 144 -11.71 16.71 13.23
C GLN A 144 -12.56 15.92 14.23
N ASN A 145 -12.88 16.54 15.36
CA ASN A 145 -13.69 15.92 16.42
C ASN A 145 -13.15 14.57 16.92
N GLY A 146 -11.83 14.40 16.97
CA GLY A 146 -11.17 13.16 17.37
C GLY A 146 -11.18 12.05 16.31
N VAL A 147 -11.58 12.38 15.07
CA VAL A 147 -11.57 11.45 13.94
C VAL A 147 -10.48 11.86 12.96
N LEU A 148 -9.58 10.93 12.65
CA LEU A 148 -8.57 11.08 11.60
C LEU A 148 -9.16 10.69 10.26
N CYS A 149 -9.04 11.58 9.27
CA CYS A 149 -9.41 11.33 7.89
C CYS A 149 -8.17 11.44 6.99
N GLY A 150 -8.04 10.51 6.05
CA GLY A 150 -6.93 10.50 5.10
C GLY A 150 -6.92 9.25 4.22
N PRO A 151 -6.11 9.24 3.16
CA PRO A 151 -5.94 8.07 2.32
C PRO A 151 -5.15 6.97 3.05
N TYR A 152 -5.37 5.71 2.67
CA TYR A 152 -4.60 4.55 3.11
C TYR A 152 -4.71 4.20 4.60
N LEU A 153 -5.77 4.61 5.28
CA LEU A 153 -6.06 4.11 6.63
C LEU A 153 -6.28 2.58 6.62
N ASP A 154 -6.82 2.09 5.55
CA ASP A 154 -6.77 0.67 5.15
C ASP A 154 -5.44 0.39 4.42
N ASN A 155 -4.54 -0.39 5.00
CA ASN A 155 -4.59 -0.89 6.38
C ASN A 155 -3.40 -0.34 7.21
N ARG A 156 -3.00 0.93 6.97
CA ARG A 156 -1.92 1.57 7.72
C ARG A 156 -2.24 1.72 9.21
N ILE A 157 -3.54 1.75 9.57
CA ILE A 157 -3.94 1.75 10.97
C ILE A 157 -3.61 0.41 11.65
N GLY A 158 -3.80 -0.71 10.95
CA GLY A 158 -3.37 -2.02 11.40
C GLY A 158 -1.85 -2.08 11.58
N CYS A 159 -1.08 -1.55 10.61
CA CYS A 159 0.38 -1.47 10.73
C CYS A 159 0.82 -0.67 11.97
N VAL A 160 0.20 0.48 12.21
CA VAL A 160 0.48 1.29 13.41
C VAL A 160 0.12 0.53 14.67
N THR A 161 -1.00 -0.19 14.69
CA THR A 161 -1.41 -1.02 15.83
C THR A 161 -0.34 -2.08 16.15
N LEU A 162 0.18 -2.77 15.14
CA LEU A 162 1.26 -3.76 15.34
C LEU A 162 2.53 -3.10 15.89
N LEU A 163 2.92 -1.93 15.40
CA LEU A 163 4.09 -1.20 15.91
C LEU A 163 3.90 -0.77 17.38
N LEU A 164 2.71 -0.27 17.76
CA LEU A 164 2.38 0.06 19.14
C LEU A 164 2.39 -1.18 20.05
N MET A 165 1.95 -2.33 19.56
CA MET A 165 2.04 -3.59 20.29
C MET A 165 3.51 -3.97 20.55
N MET A 166 4.39 -3.84 19.53
CA MET A 166 5.82 -4.10 19.68
C MET A 166 6.44 -3.18 20.73
N GLU A 167 6.16 -1.88 20.68
CA GLU A 167 6.63 -0.90 21.65
C GLU A 167 6.21 -1.28 23.08
N GLN A 168 4.94 -1.60 23.29
CA GLN A 168 4.43 -1.98 24.62
C GLN A 168 4.99 -3.30 25.15
N LEU A 169 5.45 -4.17 24.27
CA LEU A 169 5.99 -5.48 24.61
C LEU A 169 7.52 -5.53 24.61
N ALA A 170 8.22 -4.47 24.18
CA ALA A 170 9.67 -4.48 23.96
C ALA A 170 10.46 -5.08 25.16
N ASP A 171 10.22 -4.55 26.35
CA ASP A 171 10.92 -4.94 27.58
C ASP A 171 10.20 -6.03 28.39
N LYS A 172 9.17 -6.66 27.84
CA LYS A 172 8.40 -7.68 28.57
C LYS A 172 8.87 -9.07 28.23
N GLU A 173 8.99 -9.92 29.25
CA GLU A 173 9.06 -11.37 29.07
C GLU A 173 7.69 -11.90 28.66
N ILE A 174 7.67 -12.77 27.67
CA ILE A 174 6.46 -13.36 27.09
C ILE A 174 6.61 -14.88 27.02
N GLU A 175 5.50 -15.60 27.09
CA GLU A 175 5.49 -17.06 27.01
C GLU A 175 5.52 -17.55 25.55
N ASN A 176 4.76 -16.90 24.67
CA ASN A 176 4.57 -17.30 23.28
C ASN A 176 5.50 -16.55 22.33
N ASP A 177 5.89 -17.18 21.24
CA ASP A 177 6.53 -16.48 20.11
C ASP A 177 5.49 -15.60 19.40
N LEU A 178 5.75 -14.29 19.33
CA LEU A 178 4.88 -13.36 18.64
C LEU A 178 5.50 -12.99 17.29
N TYR A 179 4.73 -13.16 16.24
CA TYR A 179 5.08 -12.76 14.88
C TYR A 179 4.18 -11.60 14.46
N PHE A 180 4.78 -10.45 14.22
CA PHE A 180 4.13 -9.28 13.67
C PHE A 180 4.46 -9.23 12.18
N VAL A 181 3.45 -9.43 11.34
CA VAL A 181 3.64 -9.57 9.90
C VAL A 181 2.97 -8.41 9.17
N PHE A 182 3.78 -7.62 8.51
CA PHE A 182 3.31 -6.58 7.60
C PHE A 182 3.28 -7.17 6.21
N THR A 183 2.09 -7.51 5.74
CA THR A 183 1.92 -8.27 4.50
C THR A 183 1.96 -7.38 3.28
N ALA A 184 2.49 -7.93 2.18
CA ALA A 184 2.52 -7.33 0.86
C ALA A 184 1.37 -7.86 -0.01
N GLN A 185 0.92 -7.07 -1.00
CA GLN A 185 0.00 -7.48 -2.05
C GLN A 185 -1.33 -8.05 -1.54
N GLU A 186 -1.87 -7.46 -0.48
CA GLU A 186 -3.19 -7.82 0.04
C GLU A 186 -4.29 -7.43 -0.94
N GLU A 187 -4.25 -6.18 -1.44
CA GLU A 187 -5.23 -5.54 -2.32
C GLU A 187 -5.41 -6.25 -3.68
N VAL A 188 -4.47 -7.12 -4.03
CA VAL A 188 -4.48 -7.92 -5.26
C VAL A 188 -4.69 -9.41 -5.02
N GLY A 189 -5.24 -9.78 -3.86
CA GLY A 189 -5.68 -11.13 -3.54
C GLY A 189 -4.97 -11.81 -2.37
N LEU A 190 -4.72 -11.11 -1.25
CA LEU A 190 -4.22 -11.64 0.03
C LEU A 190 -2.89 -12.42 -0.09
N ARG A 191 -2.04 -12.08 -1.07
CA ARG A 191 -0.89 -12.90 -1.47
C ARG A 191 0.15 -13.04 -0.37
N GLY A 192 0.46 -11.94 0.31
CA GLY A 192 1.46 -11.92 1.36
C GLY A 192 1.06 -12.73 2.58
N ALA A 193 -0.18 -12.66 3.00
CA ALA A 193 -0.67 -13.35 4.19
C ALA A 193 -0.52 -14.88 4.08
N GLY A 194 -0.88 -15.46 2.92
CA GLY A 194 -0.72 -16.88 2.67
C GLY A 194 0.74 -17.35 2.72
N ALA A 195 1.65 -16.59 2.11
CA ALA A 195 3.08 -16.89 2.12
C ALA A 195 3.67 -16.82 3.54
N ALA A 196 3.33 -15.77 4.29
CA ALA A 196 3.80 -15.60 5.66
C ALA A 196 3.26 -16.69 6.61
N ALA A 197 1.97 -17.02 6.51
CA ALA A 197 1.36 -18.08 7.30
C ALA A 197 2.02 -19.43 7.04
N PHE A 198 2.31 -19.74 5.77
CA PHE A 198 3.03 -20.97 5.40
C PHE A 198 4.45 -21.00 5.98
N ALA A 199 5.18 -19.89 5.96
CA ALA A 199 6.55 -19.83 6.45
C ALA A 199 6.64 -19.86 7.99
N VAL A 200 5.69 -19.21 8.68
CA VAL A 200 5.67 -19.14 10.14
C VAL A 200 5.06 -20.39 10.78
N GLU A 201 4.07 -21.01 10.14
CA GLU A 201 3.25 -22.11 10.69
C GLU A 201 2.72 -21.75 12.09
N PRO A 202 1.85 -20.70 12.21
CA PRO A 202 1.38 -20.24 13.50
C PRO A 202 0.33 -21.18 14.10
N ASP A 203 0.29 -21.27 15.44
CA ASP A 203 -0.77 -21.96 16.18
C ASP A 203 -2.09 -21.18 16.17
N ALA A 204 -2.00 -19.84 16.07
CA ALA A 204 -3.13 -18.94 15.89
C ALA A 204 -2.71 -17.67 15.13
N ALA A 205 -3.65 -17.08 14.37
CA ALA A 205 -3.45 -15.85 13.62
C ALA A 205 -4.64 -14.89 13.77
N ILE A 206 -4.36 -13.59 13.80
CA ILE A 206 -5.31 -12.48 13.90
C ILE A 206 -4.95 -11.46 12.83
#